data_14ea7e9852a9daf8e15ed28518ea84f6
#
_entry.id   14ea7e9852a9daf8e15ed28518ea84f6
#
_cell.length_a   1.000
_cell.length_b   1.000
_cell.length_c   1.000
_cell.angle_alpha   90.00
_cell.angle_beta   90.00
_cell.angle_gamma   90.00
#
_symmetry.space_group_name_H-M   'P 1'
#
loop_
_entity.id
_entity.type
_entity.pdbx_description
1 polymer ?
#
loop_
_entity_poly.entity_id
_entity_poly.type
_entity_poly.pdbx_seq_one_letter_code
_entity_poly.pdbx_strand_id
1 'polypeptide(L)'
;KHELAGRLGLVYLIVMVIAALIVIKALHVQIWEGDKWRKMGRSVSFKDFEVAPNRGNIYADDGRILASSVPYYSLRLDCKAIPDTLFRKKVDSLSMMLSRFFKDAPTAEYRKKLWQGKYGAKPNRYLLVNKKKVSYTDLLEVKKFPIFRERGTRSGLILERENVRLQPHRDLAYRTIGYLNEAKDGSFEGRVGIEGAFENQLRGEPGRSIRQMMSGRWVSVTVDDPVDGNDVVTTINVECQDIVQGALTRQLEHYKASAGTVILMDVKTGDIKAIANVSKTATGYREVLNNAIGDAAEPGSVIKAATMVALLEDGYVHPGDTIDLGDGVYTHNGVTLRESRRPIGKVTVQGIFERSLNGITELVYEHYRQQPEKFVNRWYAMGLNKKVGIELVGEAEPYIKYPGDKTWSGTTLRWMSFGYELKITPLQVLAFYNALANDGKRMKPRIVKEIRNGSRVVERFEPEVVSSHICSRQTVAYMKQMMEGVVENGSAKNLKNAACKIAGKTGTAKGFAGSKGYNSAPKYRASFVGYFPADKPVYSCIVVVDNPSQSVGYYGNVVSGSVFKEIADKVYTMASLMGDYNEGEEETDKTWPIR
;
A
#
# COMPACT_ATOMS: atom_id res chain seq x y z
N LYS A 1 -12.11 -3.76 -103.09
CA LYS A 1 -12.90 -4.35 -101.99
C LYS A 1 -12.12 -5.26 -101.07
N HIS A 2 -11.16 -6.06 -101.61
CA HIS A 2 -10.38 -7.00 -100.84
C HIS A 2 -9.39 -6.34 -99.84
N GLU A 3 -8.75 -5.22 -100.23
CA GLU A 3 -7.80 -4.51 -99.38
C GLU A 3 -8.51 -3.85 -98.15
N LEU A 4 -9.73 -3.39 -98.32
CA LEU A 4 -10.48 -2.78 -97.25
C LEU A 4 -10.92 -3.83 -96.24
N ALA A 5 -11.31 -5.03 -96.68
CA ALA A 5 -11.66 -6.17 -95.82
C ALA A 5 -10.47 -6.68 -95.01
N GLY A 6 -9.25 -6.71 -95.63
CA GLY A 6 -8.04 -7.06 -94.89
C GLY A 6 -7.67 -6.06 -93.78
N ARG A 7 -7.75 -4.80 -94.08
CA ARG A 7 -7.49 -3.73 -93.06
C ARG A 7 -8.51 -3.75 -91.91
N LEU A 8 -9.78 -3.99 -92.26
CA LEU A 8 -10.84 -4.14 -91.21
C LEU A 8 -10.59 -5.41 -90.36
N GLY A 9 -10.18 -6.53 -91.01
CA GLY A 9 -9.83 -7.75 -90.30
C GLY A 9 -8.65 -7.56 -89.33
N LEU A 10 -7.61 -6.80 -89.79
CA LEU A 10 -6.47 -6.48 -88.91
C LEU A 10 -6.86 -5.66 -87.69
N VAL A 11 -7.71 -4.64 -87.85
CA VAL A 11 -8.22 -3.80 -86.78
C VAL A 11 -9.05 -4.64 -85.78
N TYR A 12 -9.89 -5.55 -86.31
CA TYR A 12 -10.69 -6.44 -85.49
C TYR A 12 -9.81 -7.40 -84.66
N LEU A 13 -8.73 -7.96 -85.29
CA LEU A 13 -7.78 -8.79 -84.56
C LEU A 13 -7.07 -8.06 -83.45
N ILE A 14 -6.64 -6.80 -83.71
CA ILE A 14 -5.99 -5.98 -82.66
C ILE A 14 -6.95 -5.71 -81.49
N VAL A 15 -8.19 -5.39 -81.77
CA VAL A 15 -9.20 -5.14 -80.72
C VAL A 15 -9.48 -6.40 -79.92
N MET A 16 -9.56 -7.57 -80.58
CA MET A 16 -9.72 -8.88 -79.92
C MET A 16 -8.53 -9.23 -79.03
N VAL A 17 -7.29 -8.96 -79.46
CA VAL A 17 -6.07 -9.18 -78.67
C VAL A 17 -6.05 -8.28 -77.46
N ILE A 18 -6.40 -7.00 -77.61
CA ILE A 18 -6.50 -6.07 -76.46
C ILE A 18 -7.57 -6.53 -75.48
N ALA A 19 -8.74 -6.92 -75.98
CA ALA A 19 -9.82 -7.46 -75.11
C ALA A 19 -9.35 -8.72 -74.35
N ALA A 20 -8.67 -9.64 -75.02
CA ALA A 20 -8.12 -10.82 -74.38
C ALA A 20 -7.08 -10.48 -73.30
N LEU A 21 -6.18 -9.52 -73.54
CA LEU A 21 -5.20 -9.05 -72.57
C LEU A 21 -5.85 -8.40 -71.34
N ILE A 22 -6.92 -7.64 -71.53
CA ILE A 22 -7.69 -7.05 -70.41
C ILE A 22 -8.33 -8.16 -69.55
N VAL A 23 -8.94 -9.16 -70.20
CA VAL A 23 -9.56 -10.28 -69.47
C VAL A 23 -8.50 -11.10 -68.70
N ILE A 24 -7.36 -11.41 -69.37
CA ILE A 24 -6.25 -12.12 -68.72
C ILE A 24 -5.73 -11.32 -67.52
N LYS A 25 -5.56 -10.01 -67.63
CA LYS A 25 -5.10 -9.15 -66.55
C LYS A 25 -6.15 -9.08 -65.44
N ALA A 26 -7.41 -9.01 -65.77
CA ALA A 26 -8.49 -9.04 -64.77
C ALA A 26 -8.52 -10.36 -63.99
N LEU A 27 -8.38 -11.50 -64.68
CA LEU A 27 -8.27 -12.81 -64.04
C LEU A 27 -7.01 -12.93 -63.17
N HIS A 28 -5.87 -12.43 -63.67
CA HIS A 28 -4.64 -12.39 -62.89
C HIS A 28 -4.82 -11.62 -61.58
N VAL A 29 -5.39 -10.41 -61.62
CA VAL A 29 -5.66 -9.60 -60.42
C VAL A 29 -6.66 -10.30 -59.49
N GLN A 30 -7.69 -10.95 -60.04
CA GLN A 30 -8.74 -11.59 -59.23
C GLN A 30 -8.26 -12.88 -58.55
N ILE A 31 -7.44 -13.70 -59.25
CA ILE A 31 -7.02 -15.02 -58.79
C ILE A 31 -5.69 -14.95 -58.04
N TRP A 32 -4.64 -14.34 -58.64
CA TRP A 32 -3.30 -14.30 -58.02
C TRP A 32 -3.07 -13.15 -57.07
N GLU A 33 -3.64 -11.97 -57.32
CA GLU A 33 -3.50 -10.81 -56.46
C GLU A 33 -4.71 -10.59 -55.54
N GLY A 34 -5.78 -11.34 -55.71
CA GLY A 34 -7.07 -11.12 -54.99
C GLY A 34 -6.96 -11.14 -53.46
N ASP A 35 -6.13 -12.03 -52.93
CA ASP A 35 -5.91 -12.10 -51.47
C ASP A 35 -5.08 -10.93 -50.94
N LYS A 36 -4.12 -10.45 -51.74
CA LYS A 36 -3.34 -9.26 -51.43
C LYS A 36 -4.23 -8.02 -51.37
N TRP A 37 -5.06 -7.84 -52.38
CA TRP A 37 -5.96 -6.70 -52.47
C TRP A 37 -7.08 -6.75 -51.43
N ARG A 38 -7.61 -7.94 -51.14
CA ARG A 38 -8.57 -8.16 -50.04
C ARG A 38 -7.96 -7.87 -48.67
N LYS A 39 -6.73 -8.32 -48.42
CA LYS A 39 -5.99 -8.00 -47.18
C LYS A 39 -5.72 -6.50 -47.06
N MET A 40 -5.27 -5.87 -48.15
CA MET A 40 -5.04 -4.41 -48.18
C MET A 40 -6.33 -3.62 -48.03
N GLY A 41 -7.42 -4.03 -48.67
CA GLY A 41 -8.75 -3.42 -48.47
C GLY A 41 -9.25 -3.53 -47.05
N ARG A 42 -9.06 -4.69 -46.42
CA ARG A 42 -9.41 -4.88 -44.99
C ARG A 42 -8.53 -4.00 -44.10
N SER A 43 -7.22 -3.93 -44.30
CA SER A 43 -6.31 -3.11 -43.52
C SER A 43 -6.56 -1.60 -43.63
N VAL A 44 -7.10 -1.15 -44.73
CA VAL A 44 -7.47 0.26 -44.98
C VAL A 44 -8.89 0.58 -44.45
N SER A 45 -9.80 -0.41 -44.52
CA SER A 45 -11.21 -0.21 -44.16
C SER A 45 -11.55 -0.56 -42.72
N PHE A 46 -10.71 -1.36 -42.04
CA PHE A 46 -10.93 -1.79 -40.67
C PHE A 46 -9.68 -1.53 -39.84
N LYS A 47 -9.85 -0.93 -38.69
CA LYS A 47 -8.83 -0.80 -37.66
C LYS A 47 -9.36 -1.38 -36.37
N ASP A 48 -8.76 -2.44 -35.92
CA ASP A 48 -9.05 -3.01 -34.60
C ASP A 48 -8.37 -2.17 -33.53
N PHE A 49 -9.06 -1.91 -32.45
CA PHE A 49 -8.49 -1.28 -31.26
C PHE A 49 -9.17 -1.82 -30.00
N GLU A 50 -8.38 -1.94 -28.95
CA GLU A 50 -8.86 -2.32 -27.66
C GLU A 50 -9.61 -1.18 -26.99
N VAL A 51 -10.70 -1.50 -26.29
CA VAL A 51 -11.43 -0.59 -25.43
C VAL A 51 -11.03 -0.92 -23.99
N ALA A 52 -10.34 0.00 -23.34
CA ALA A 52 -9.91 -0.20 -21.97
C ALA A 52 -11.10 -0.27 -21.02
N PRO A 53 -11.14 -1.25 -20.09
CA PRO A 53 -12.13 -1.31 -19.03
C PRO A 53 -11.93 -0.19 -18.02
N ASN A 54 -12.92 0.08 -17.19
CA ASN A 54 -12.72 0.89 -16.00
C ASN A 54 -12.09 -0.01 -14.92
N ARG A 55 -10.98 0.47 -14.35
CA ARG A 55 -10.36 -0.20 -13.21
C ARG A 55 -11.23 -0.05 -11.98
N GLY A 56 -11.48 -1.13 -11.24
CA GLY A 56 -12.26 -1.15 -10.01
C GLY A 56 -11.74 -0.19 -8.95
N ASN A 57 -12.59 0.23 -8.05
CA ASN A 57 -12.26 1.17 -6.98
C ASN A 57 -11.70 0.44 -5.76
N ILE A 58 -10.98 1.18 -4.91
CA ILE A 58 -10.56 0.71 -3.59
C ILE A 58 -11.31 1.56 -2.56
N TYR A 59 -12.03 0.90 -1.65
CA TYR A 59 -12.84 1.53 -0.62
C TYR A 59 -12.27 1.26 0.78
N ALA A 60 -12.49 2.20 1.68
CA ALA A 60 -12.34 2.03 3.12
C ALA A 60 -13.49 1.17 3.70
N ASP A 61 -13.40 0.82 4.97
CA ASP A 61 -14.40 -0.02 5.68
C ASP A 61 -15.79 0.63 5.78
N ASP A 62 -15.85 1.95 5.71
CA ASP A 62 -17.06 2.78 5.75
C ASP A 62 -17.60 3.17 4.36
N GLY A 63 -16.98 2.66 3.30
CA GLY A 63 -17.38 2.93 1.91
C GLY A 63 -16.79 4.20 1.29
N ARG A 64 -15.97 4.97 2.00
CA ARG A 64 -15.22 6.09 1.42
C ARG A 64 -14.21 5.60 0.38
N ILE A 65 -14.02 6.35 -0.69
CA ILE A 65 -13.12 5.99 -1.79
C ILE A 65 -11.68 6.27 -1.39
N LEU A 66 -10.83 5.24 -1.40
CA LEU A 66 -9.38 5.36 -1.22
C LEU A 66 -8.64 5.52 -2.56
N ALA A 67 -9.09 4.82 -3.61
CA ALA A 67 -8.59 5.00 -4.97
C ALA A 67 -9.70 4.76 -5.99
N SER A 68 -9.77 5.61 -7.02
CA SER A 68 -10.76 5.52 -8.08
C SER A 68 -10.18 5.93 -9.44
N SER A 69 -10.72 5.36 -10.52
CA SER A 69 -10.38 5.73 -11.89
C SER A 69 -11.37 6.77 -12.41
N VAL A 70 -10.87 7.96 -12.68
CA VAL A 70 -11.68 9.09 -13.14
C VAL A 70 -11.29 9.44 -14.56
N PRO A 71 -12.28 9.70 -15.47
CA PRO A 71 -11.99 10.09 -16.83
C PRO A 71 -11.39 11.50 -16.88
N TYR A 72 -10.23 11.60 -17.49
CA TYR A 72 -9.59 12.84 -17.89
C TYR A 72 -9.48 12.89 -19.41
N TYR A 73 -9.26 14.09 -19.95
CA TYR A 73 -9.24 14.32 -21.38
C TYR A 73 -7.94 15.01 -21.79
N SER A 74 -7.24 14.41 -22.75
CA SER A 74 -6.14 15.05 -23.47
C SER A 74 -6.71 15.90 -24.60
N LEU A 75 -6.30 17.16 -24.68
CA LEU A 75 -6.77 18.09 -25.70
C LEU A 75 -5.84 18.06 -26.89
N ARG A 76 -6.35 17.63 -28.04
CA ARG A 76 -5.62 17.68 -29.31
C ARG A 76 -6.37 18.50 -30.33
N LEU A 77 -5.65 19.00 -31.34
CA LEU A 77 -6.18 19.91 -32.35
C LEU A 77 -5.84 19.45 -33.76
N ASP A 78 -6.86 19.20 -34.58
CA ASP A 78 -6.69 19.10 -36.04
C ASP A 78 -6.62 20.51 -36.64
N CYS A 79 -5.41 21.03 -36.78
CA CYS A 79 -5.19 22.36 -37.31
C CYS A 79 -5.64 22.49 -38.77
N LYS A 80 -5.72 21.40 -39.55
CA LYS A 80 -6.20 21.41 -40.94
C LYS A 80 -7.70 21.67 -41.02
N ALA A 81 -8.47 21.14 -40.07
CA ALA A 81 -9.93 21.23 -40.06
C ALA A 81 -10.44 22.66 -39.78
N ILE A 82 -9.64 23.49 -39.11
CA ILE A 82 -10.03 24.86 -38.75
C ILE A 82 -9.93 25.78 -39.97
N PRO A 83 -10.98 26.52 -40.34
CA PRO A 83 -10.92 27.50 -41.42
C PRO A 83 -9.91 28.61 -41.14
N ASP A 84 -9.13 29.03 -42.13
CA ASP A 84 -8.07 30.05 -41.99
C ASP A 84 -8.58 31.38 -41.47
N THR A 85 -9.74 31.82 -41.94
CA THR A 85 -10.38 33.07 -41.50
C THR A 85 -10.74 33.02 -40.00
N LEU A 86 -11.26 31.89 -39.52
CA LEU A 86 -11.59 31.67 -38.13
C LEU A 86 -10.31 31.62 -37.27
N PHE A 87 -9.29 30.87 -37.73
CA PHE A 87 -8.03 30.73 -37.03
C PHE A 87 -7.35 32.10 -36.82
N ARG A 88 -7.12 32.86 -37.89
CA ARG A 88 -6.47 34.17 -37.81
C ARG A 88 -7.22 35.13 -36.89
N LYS A 89 -8.56 35.11 -36.91
CA LYS A 89 -9.42 35.99 -36.08
C LYS A 89 -9.41 35.64 -34.60
N LYS A 90 -9.19 34.36 -34.24
CA LYS A 90 -9.46 33.86 -32.88
C LYS A 90 -8.26 33.22 -32.18
N VAL A 91 -7.11 32.99 -32.86
CA VAL A 91 -5.94 32.30 -32.27
C VAL A 91 -5.36 33.05 -31.07
N ASP A 92 -5.33 34.39 -31.11
CA ASP A 92 -4.79 35.18 -30.00
C ASP A 92 -5.68 35.08 -28.76
N SER A 93 -6.99 35.16 -28.93
CA SER A 93 -7.95 34.96 -27.85
C SER A 93 -7.91 33.53 -27.29
N LEU A 94 -7.77 32.51 -28.16
CA LEU A 94 -7.61 31.13 -27.73
C LEU A 94 -6.31 30.94 -26.92
N SER A 95 -5.19 31.47 -27.40
CA SER A 95 -3.89 31.40 -26.73
C SER A 95 -3.90 32.04 -25.34
N MET A 96 -4.59 33.19 -25.22
CA MET A 96 -4.76 33.87 -23.94
C MET A 96 -5.59 33.05 -22.96
N MET A 97 -6.69 32.42 -23.41
CA MET A 97 -7.53 31.60 -22.55
C MET A 97 -6.83 30.33 -22.14
N LEU A 98 -6.08 29.65 -23.02
CA LEU A 98 -5.26 28.50 -22.69
C LEU A 98 -4.18 28.82 -21.65
N SER A 99 -3.47 29.96 -21.83
CA SER A 99 -2.47 30.43 -20.88
C SER A 99 -3.06 30.70 -19.49
N ARG A 100 -4.24 31.35 -19.43
CA ARG A 100 -4.94 31.60 -18.15
C ARG A 100 -5.45 30.35 -17.48
N PHE A 101 -5.92 29.39 -18.26
CA PHE A 101 -6.49 28.14 -17.76
C PHE A 101 -5.40 27.21 -17.23
N PHE A 102 -4.37 26.92 -18.01
CA PHE A 102 -3.32 25.97 -17.63
C PHE A 102 -2.26 26.56 -16.68
N LYS A 103 -2.03 27.86 -16.72
CA LYS A 103 -1.05 28.61 -15.89
C LYS A 103 0.37 28.01 -15.93
N ASP A 104 0.77 27.47 -17.07
CA ASP A 104 2.06 26.77 -17.24
C ASP A 104 2.96 27.42 -18.29
N ALA A 105 2.40 28.21 -19.20
CA ALA A 105 3.13 28.90 -20.25
C ALA A 105 2.49 30.27 -20.59
N PRO A 106 3.27 31.27 -21.05
CA PRO A 106 2.74 32.56 -21.47
C PRO A 106 1.93 32.45 -22.76
N THR A 107 1.03 33.41 -22.97
CA THR A 107 0.17 33.50 -24.17
C THR A 107 0.96 33.39 -25.47
N ALA A 108 2.14 34.02 -25.53
CA ALA A 108 3.00 34.02 -26.72
C ALA A 108 3.47 32.61 -27.12
N GLU A 109 3.74 31.74 -26.15
CA GLU A 109 4.16 30.36 -26.39
C GLU A 109 3.01 29.53 -26.96
N TYR A 110 1.80 29.64 -26.37
CA TYR A 110 0.61 28.98 -26.92
C TYR A 110 0.32 29.47 -28.34
N ARG A 111 0.42 30.77 -28.58
CA ARG A 111 0.24 31.36 -29.92
C ARG A 111 1.25 30.75 -30.90
N LYS A 112 2.55 30.76 -30.56
CA LYS A 112 3.61 30.19 -31.41
C LYS A 112 3.32 28.73 -31.75
N LYS A 113 2.97 27.92 -30.74
CA LYS A 113 2.64 26.51 -30.90
C LYS A 113 1.45 26.27 -31.83
N LEU A 114 0.36 26.98 -31.63
CA LEU A 114 -0.84 26.88 -32.48
C LEU A 114 -0.57 27.33 -33.90
N TRP A 115 0.19 28.43 -34.05
CA TRP A 115 0.57 28.98 -35.36
C TRP A 115 1.47 28.02 -36.15
N GLN A 116 2.47 27.45 -35.49
CA GLN A 116 3.32 26.41 -36.08
C GLN A 116 2.51 25.17 -36.46
N GLY A 117 1.55 24.78 -35.62
CA GLY A 117 0.66 23.65 -35.91
C GLY A 117 -0.20 23.89 -37.15
N LYS A 118 -0.64 25.13 -37.41
CA LYS A 118 -1.49 25.49 -38.55
C LYS A 118 -0.69 25.73 -39.82
N TYR A 119 0.40 26.52 -39.74
CA TYR A 119 1.15 27.04 -40.88
C TYR A 119 2.59 26.57 -40.97
N GLY A 120 2.94 25.46 -40.27
CA GLY A 120 4.23 24.79 -40.46
C GLY A 120 4.33 24.11 -41.83
N ALA A 121 5.39 23.32 -42.06
CA ALA A 121 5.65 22.64 -43.35
C ALA A 121 4.43 21.83 -43.86
N LYS A 122 3.68 21.22 -42.93
CA LYS A 122 2.34 20.62 -43.16
C LYS A 122 1.46 20.92 -41.95
N PRO A 123 0.15 21.24 -42.14
CA PRO A 123 -0.78 21.43 -41.04
C PRO A 123 -0.82 20.17 -40.13
N ASN A 124 -0.57 20.37 -38.84
CA ASN A 124 -0.61 19.27 -37.88
C ASN A 124 -2.08 18.89 -37.60
N ARG A 125 -2.42 17.64 -37.93
CA ARG A 125 -3.79 17.14 -37.75
C ARG A 125 -4.03 16.55 -36.35
N TYR A 126 -3.00 16.51 -35.49
CA TYR A 126 -3.06 15.86 -34.16
C TYR A 126 -2.18 16.58 -33.15
N LEU A 127 -2.22 17.92 -33.17
CA LEU A 127 -1.41 18.75 -32.29
C LEU A 127 -1.86 18.58 -30.83
N LEU A 128 -0.99 18.10 -29.95
CA LEU A 128 -1.24 18.12 -28.50
C LEU A 128 -1.26 19.57 -28.00
N VAL A 129 -2.40 20.02 -27.51
CA VAL A 129 -2.58 21.43 -27.06
C VAL A 129 -1.78 21.66 -25.77
N ASN A 130 -1.94 20.77 -24.78
CA ASN A 130 -1.21 20.80 -23.51
C ASN A 130 -0.91 19.39 -23.03
N LYS A 131 0.16 19.21 -22.26
CA LYS A 131 0.49 17.94 -21.60
C LYS A 131 -0.42 17.64 -20.41
N LYS A 132 -0.95 18.66 -19.74
CA LYS A 132 -1.91 18.51 -18.64
C LYS A 132 -3.25 18.04 -19.20
N LYS A 133 -3.75 16.95 -18.64
CA LYS A 133 -5.09 16.43 -18.91
C LYS A 133 -6.13 17.28 -18.16
N VAL A 134 -7.32 17.40 -18.70
CA VAL A 134 -8.43 18.17 -18.10
C VAL A 134 -9.51 17.24 -17.57
N SER A 135 -10.10 17.59 -16.43
CA SER A 135 -11.25 16.88 -15.87
C SER A 135 -12.49 17.10 -16.74
N TYR A 136 -13.57 16.37 -16.49
CA TYR A 136 -14.83 16.58 -17.22
C TYR A 136 -15.42 17.99 -16.98
N THR A 137 -15.34 18.49 -15.76
CA THR A 137 -15.80 19.85 -15.42
C THR A 137 -14.99 20.92 -16.14
N ASP A 138 -13.67 20.77 -16.13
CA ASP A 138 -12.74 21.66 -16.86
C ASP A 138 -12.95 21.58 -18.37
N LEU A 139 -13.26 20.40 -18.90
CA LEU A 139 -13.57 20.23 -20.32
C LEU A 139 -14.79 21.01 -20.74
N LEU A 140 -15.83 21.09 -19.90
CA LEU A 140 -17.02 21.93 -20.20
C LEU A 140 -16.68 23.42 -20.31
N GLU A 141 -15.69 23.88 -19.53
CA GLU A 141 -15.16 25.24 -19.65
C GLU A 141 -14.33 25.42 -20.92
N VAL A 142 -13.38 24.52 -21.17
CA VAL A 142 -12.50 24.55 -22.35
C VAL A 142 -13.29 24.51 -23.66
N LYS A 143 -14.38 23.76 -23.73
CA LYS A 143 -15.29 23.74 -24.90
C LYS A 143 -15.91 25.10 -25.23
N LYS A 144 -15.94 26.04 -24.27
CA LYS A 144 -16.46 27.42 -24.52
C LYS A 144 -15.39 28.34 -25.12
N PHE A 145 -14.12 27.92 -25.19
CA PHE A 145 -13.03 28.76 -25.68
C PHE A 145 -13.19 29.08 -27.17
N PRO A 146 -12.67 30.25 -27.64
CA PRO A 146 -12.64 30.58 -29.05
C PRO A 146 -12.05 29.46 -29.89
N ILE A 147 -12.60 29.23 -31.09
CA ILE A 147 -12.31 28.06 -31.94
C ILE A 147 -12.93 26.77 -31.40
N PHE A 148 -12.71 26.38 -30.15
CA PHE A 148 -13.21 25.13 -29.59
C PHE A 148 -14.74 25.06 -29.48
N ARG A 149 -15.41 26.20 -29.31
CA ARG A 149 -16.88 26.31 -29.27
C ARG A 149 -17.57 26.15 -30.61
N GLU A 150 -16.82 26.11 -31.71
CA GLU A 150 -17.39 25.96 -33.04
C GLU A 150 -17.99 24.55 -33.22
N ARG A 151 -19.08 24.45 -33.96
CA ARG A 151 -19.79 23.18 -34.16
C ARG A 151 -19.08 22.27 -35.17
N GLY A 152 -19.15 20.96 -34.90
CA GLY A 152 -18.64 19.92 -35.77
C GLY A 152 -17.13 19.98 -35.98
N THR A 153 -16.66 19.66 -37.18
CA THR A 153 -15.22 19.57 -37.50
C THR A 153 -14.52 20.94 -37.53
N ARG A 154 -15.27 22.05 -37.59
CA ARG A 154 -14.70 23.41 -37.67
C ARG A 154 -13.93 23.82 -36.41
N SER A 155 -14.21 23.23 -35.27
CA SER A 155 -13.45 23.45 -34.03
C SER A 155 -12.05 22.82 -34.08
N GLY A 156 -11.85 21.81 -34.89
CA GLY A 156 -10.62 20.99 -34.91
C GLY A 156 -10.29 20.30 -33.58
N LEU A 157 -11.11 20.45 -32.54
CA LEU A 157 -10.86 19.88 -31.21
C LEU A 157 -11.08 18.36 -31.23
N ILE A 158 -10.04 17.63 -30.84
CA ILE A 158 -10.05 16.19 -30.66
C ILE A 158 -9.86 15.93 -29.17
N LEU A 159 -10.75 15.15 -28.59
CA LEU A 159 -10.73 14.77 -27.19
C LEU A 159 -10.37 13.30 -27.07
N GLU A 160 -9.28 13.03 -26.38
CA GLU A 160 -8.90 11.67 -26.02
C GLU A 160 -9.23 11.44 -24.56
N ARG A 161 -10.15 10.52 -24.30
CA ARG A 161 -10.47 10.10 -22.95
C ARG A 161 -9.41 9.13 -22.44
N GLU A 162 -8.88 9.40 -21.28
CA GLU A 162 -7.95 8.55 -20.56
C GLU A 162 -8.39 8.45 -19.09
N ASN A 163 -8.37 7.25 -18.54
CA ASN A 163 -8.66 7.07 -17.12
C ASN A 163 -7.41 7.36 -16.29
N VAL A 164 -7.53 8.30 -15.34
CA VAL A 164 -6.46 8.65 -14.40
C VAL A 164 -6.81 8.07 -13.02
N ARG A 165 -5.89 7.35 -12.42
CA ARG A 165 -6.05 6.81 -11.06
C ARG A 165 -5.84 7.92 -10.04
N LEU A 166 -6.87 8.23 -9.26
CA LEU A 166 -6.84 9.24 -8.22
C LEU A 166 -6.99 8.60 -6.85
N GLN A 167 -6.26 9.15 -5.88
CA GLN A 167 -6.41 8.87 -4.45
C GLN A 167 -6.88 10.17 -3.77
N PRO A 168 -8.18 10.27 -3.42
CA PRO A 168 -8.77 11.52 -2.90
C PRO A 168 -8.11 11.98 -1.60
N HIS A 169 -7.68 11.04 -0.76
CA HIS A 169 -7.01 11.30 0.52
C HIS A 169 -5.48 11.48 0.37
N ARG A 170 -4.98 11.64 -0.86
CA ARG A 170 -3.58 11.94 -1.22
C ARG A 170 -2.57 10.98 -0.56
N ASP A 171 -1.93 11.44 0.55
CA ASP A 171 -0.80 10.73 1.16
C ASP A 171 -1.24 9.68 2.20
N LEU A 172 -2.55 9.54 2.51
CA LEU A 172 -3.03 8.58 3.50
C LEU A 172 -2.88 7.14 3.00
N ALA A 173 -2.12 6.34 3.75
CA ALA A 173 -1.83 4.93 3.43
C ALA A 173 -1.34 4.73 1.97
N TYR A 174 -0.68 5.74 1.41
CA TYR A 174 -0.31 5.79 -0.02
C TYR A 174 0.41 4.54 -0.48
N ARG A 175 1.36 4.05 0.31
CA ARG A 175 2.16 2.86 -0.02
C ARG A 175 1.40 1.56 0.17
N THR A 176 0.45 1.54 1.09
CA THR A 176 -0.41 0.39 1.37
C THR A 176 -1.53 0.26 0.33
N ILE A 177 -2.17 1.36 -0.06
CA ILE A 177 -3.10 1.38 -1.20
C ILE A 177 -2.32 1.02 -2.47
N GLY A 178 -1.16 1.58 -2.67
CA GLY A 178 -0.34 1.38 -3.85
C GLY A 178 -0.65 2.38 -4.97
N TYR A 179 0.02 2.20 -6.09
CA TYR A 179 -0.11 3.05 -7.28
C TYR A 179 0.18 2.26 -8.54
N LEU A 180 -0.23 2.83 -9.68
CA LEU A 180 0.01 2.24 -10.98
C LEU A 180 1.36 2.67 -11.54
N ASN A 181 2.07 1.75 -12.16
CA ASN A 181 3.27 2.01 -12.93
C ASN A 181 2.98 1.78 -14.42
N GLU A 182 3.57 2.60 -15.27
CA GLU A 182 3.53 2.40 -16.71
C GLU A 182 4.43 1.22 -17.09
N ALA A 183 3.85 0.22 -17.76
CA ALA A 183 4.55 -0.93 -18.30
C ALA A 183 5.22 -0.58 -19.63
N LYS A 184 6.08 -1.49 -20.15
CA LYS A 184 6.83 -1.25 -21.40
C LYS A 184 5.95 -1.10 -22.64
N ASP A 185 4.74 -1.66 -22.60
CA ASP A 185 3.74 -1.59 -23.66
C ASP A 185 2.83 -0.35 -23.56
N GLY A 186 3.05 0.52 -22.54
CA GLY A 186 2.25 1.70 -22.26
C GLY A 186 0.99 1.44 -21.45
N SER A 187 0.73 0.20 -21.02
CA SER A 187 -0.34 -0.12 -20.07
C SER A 187 0.03 0.31 -18.65
N PHE A 188 -0.97 0.44 -17.77
CA PHE A 188 -0.76 0.77 -16.36
C PHE A 188 -1.08 -0.43 -15.49
N GLU A 189 -0.12 -0.85 -14.67
CA GLU A 189 -0.21 -2.00 -13.79
C GLU A 189 0.04 -1.61 -12.32
N GLY A 190 -0.73 -2.19 -11.40
CA GLY A 190 -0.44 -2.16 -9.97
C GLY A 190 0.69 -3.12 -9.63
N ARG A 191 1.71 -2.64 -8.90
CA ARG A 191 2.86 -3.49 -8.50
C ARG A 191 3.08 -3.53 -7.00
N VAL A 192 2.48 -2.63 -6.27
CA VAL A 192 2.68 -2.49 -4.83
C VAL A 192 1.35 -2.24 -4.13
N GLY A 193 1.29 -2.55 -2.84
CA GLY A 193 0.11 -2.38 -2.01
C GLY A 193 -1.07 -3.22 -2.50
N ILE A 194 -2.27 -2.74 -2.24
CA ILE A 194 -3.54 -3.36 -2.67
C ILE A 194 -3.66 -3.34 -4.20
N GLU A 195 -3.23 -2.25 -4.84
CA GLU A 195 -3.18 -2.15 -6.31
C GLU A 195 -2.40 -3.30 -6.95
N GLY A 196 -1.28 -3.71 -6.33
CA GLY A 196 -0.46 -4.82 -6.83
C GLY A 196 -0.97 -6.19 -6.42
N ALA A 197 -1.43 -6.35 -5.18
CA ALA A 197 -1.93 -7.62 -4.67
C ALA A 197 -3.22 -8.09 -5.36
N PHE A 198 -4.07 -7.12 -5.73
CA PHE A 198 -5.38 -7.36 -6.36
C PHE A 198 -5.44 -6.87 -7.81
N GLU A 199 -4.29 -6.83 -8.52
CA GLU A 199 -4.20 -6.38 -9.91
C GLU A 199 -5.22 -7.09 -10.81
N ASN A 200 -5.32 -8.42 -10.70
CA ASN A 200 -6.21 -9.22 -11.55
C ASN A 200 -7.69 -8.91 -11.33
N GLN A 201 -8.08 -8.56 -10.10
CA GLN A 201 -9.45 -8.19 -9.76
C GLN A 201 -9.76 -6.76 -10.19
N LEU A 202 -8.81 -5.84 -9.96
CA LEU A 202 -9.00 -4.42 -10.21
C LEU A 202 -8.92 -4.06 -11.70
N ARG A 203 -8.07 -4.73 -12.48
CA ARG A 203 -7.75 -4.35 -13.86
C ARG A 203 -8.94 -4.43 -14.81
N GLY A 204 -9.82 -5.43 -14.66
CA GLY A 204 -10.86 -5.74 -15.63
C GLY A 204 -10.31 -6.40 -16.91
N GLU A 205 -11.19 -6.60 -17.89
CA GLU A 205 -10.86 -7.22 -19.16
C GLU A 205 -11.13 -6.26 -20.31
N PRO A 206 -10.17 -6.03 -21.23
CA PRO A 206 -10.37 -5.11 -22.35
C PRO A 206 -11.40 -5.65 -23.33
N GLY A 207 -12.24 -4.75 -23.84
CA GLY A 207 -13.14 -5.01 -24.95
C GLY A 207 -12.45 -4.80 -26.30
N ARG A 208 -13.15 -5.14 -27.37
CA ARG A 208 -12.68 -4.99 -28.75
C ARG A 208 -13.64 -4.13 -29.55
N SER A 209 -13.10 -3.15 -30.27
CA SER A 209 -13.86 -2.29 -31.15
C SER A 209 -13.21 -2.21 -32.51
N ILE A 210 -14.01 -2.15 -33.55
CA ILE A 210 -13.55 -2.03 -34.94
C ILE A 210 -13.96 -0.64 -35.45
N ARG A 211 -12.99 0.12 -35.99
CA ARG A 211 -13.31 1.29 -36.78
C ARG A 211 -13.45 0.92 -38.23
N GLN A 212 -14.61 1.20 -38.79
CA GLN A 212 -14.91 0.96 -40.21
C GLN A 212 -15.18 2.29 -40.92
N MET A 213 -14.65 2.40 -42.13
CA MET A 213 -14.96 3.51 -43.02
C MET A 213 -16.33 3.26 -43.65
N MET A 214 -17.34 4.04 -43.25
CA MET A 214 -18.68 4.00 -43.84
C MET A 214 -19.02 5.37 -44.46
N SER A 215 -19.32 5.37 -45.75
CA SER A 215 -19.71 6.59 -46.49
C SER A 215 -18.73 7.77 -46.28
N GLY A 216 -17.42 7.50 -46.27
CA GLY A 216 -16.38 8.52 -46.09
C GLY A 216 -16.17 8.99 -44.64
N ARG A 217 -16.79 8.32 -43.67
CA ARG A 217 -16.64 8.58 -42.23
C ARG A 217 -16.20 7.34 -41.49
N TRP A 218 -15.30 7.50 -40.51
CA TRP A 218 -14.96 6.45 -39.60
C TRP A 218 -16.04 6.24 -38.55
N VAL A 219 -16.64 5.08 -38.50
CA VAL A 219 -17.62 4.65 -37.50
C VAL A 219 -16.98 3.58 -36.64
N SER A 220 -17.03 3.74 -35.32
CA SER A 220 -16.59 2.71 -34.37
C SER A 220 -17.77 1.80 -34.03
N VAL A 221 -17.56 0.49 -34.15
CA VAL A 221 -18.51 -0.55 -33.77
C VAL A 221 -17.83 -1.41 -32.71
N THR A 222 -18.42 -1.46 -31.52
CA THR A 222 -17.95 -2.36 -30.45
C THR A 222 -18.33 -3.78 -30.84
N VAL A 223 -17.37 -4.68 -30.80
CA VAL A 223 -17.52 -6.11 -31.08
C VAL A 223 -17.68 -6.87 -29.77
N ASP A 224 -16.81 -6.56 -28.81
CA ASP A 224 -16.84 -7.11 -27.47
C ASP A 224 -16.79 -5.96 -26.48
N ASP A 225 -17.74 -5.86 -25.57
CA ASP A 225 -17.75 -4.83 -24.52
C ASP A 225 -16.65 -5.12 -23.48
N PRO A 226 -15.96 -4.10 -22.98
CA PRO A 226 -15.01 -4.29 -21.89
C PRO A 226 -15.75 -4.72 -20.61
N VAL A 227 -15.11 -5.59 -19.83
CA VAL A 227 -15.58 -5.97 -18.50
C VAL A 227 -14.84 -5.16 -17.46
N ASP A 228 -15.55 -4.29 -16.75
CA ASP A 228 -14.96 -3.46 -15.70
C ASP A 228 -14.37 -4.30 -14.56
N GLY A 229 -13.30 -3.81 -13.94
CA GLY A 229 -12.67 -4.45 -12.80
C GLY A 229 -13.57 -4.46 -11.56
N ASN A 230 -13.34 -5.43 -10.70
CA ASN A 230 -14.02 -5.54 -9.41
C ASN A 230 -13.48 -4.51 -8.42
N ASP A 231 -14.32 -4.05 -7.53
CA ASP A 231 -13.97 -3.16 -6.44
C ASP A 231 -13.39 -3.96 -5.25
N VAL A 232 -12.43 -3.38 -4.55
CA VAL A 232 -11.83 -3.95 -3.33
C VAL A 232 -12.23 -3.10 -2.14
N VAL A 233 -12.87 -3.71 -1.14
CA VAL A 233 -13.21 -3.07 0.14
C VAL A 233 -12.19 -3.49 1.19
N THR A 234 -11.53 -2.50 1.78
CA THR A 234 -10.49 -2.73 2.79
C THR A 234 -11.06 -2.70 4.21
N THR A 235 -10.23 -3.05 5.17
CA THR A 235 -10.51 -2.89 6.61
C THR A 235 -10.06 -1.52 7.14
N ILE A 236 -9.40 -0.70 6.29
CA ILE A 236 -8.88 0.62 6.67
C ILE A 236 -10.02 1.56 7.01
N ASN A 237 -9.95 2.16 8.19
CA ASN A 237 -10.82 3.26 8.61
C ASN A 237 -10.12 4.58 8.35
N VAL A 238 -10.73 5.47 7.57
CA VAL A 238 -10.09 6.73 7.13
C VAL A 238 -9.76 7.64 8.31
N GLU A 239 -10.61 7.69 9.33
CA GLU A 239 -10.40 8.53 10.52
C GLU A 239 -9.27 8.01 11.39
N CYS A 240 -9.24 6.69 11.63
CA CYS A 240 -8.12 6.04 12.30
C CYS A 240 -6.81 6.24 11.53
N GLN A 241 -6.84 6.14 10.20
CA GLN A 241 -5.67 6.35 9.35
C GLN A 241 -5.14 7.78 9.44
N ASP A 242 -6.03 8.78 9.44
CA ASP A 242 -5.65 10.20 9.56
C ASP A 242 -5.04 10.49 10.94
N ILE A 243 -5.65 9.99 12.02
CA ILE A 243 -5.13 10.10 13.38
C ILE A 243 -3.73 9.49 13.48
N VAL A 244 -3.57 8.26 13.00
CA VAL A 244 -2.33 7.48 13.07
C VAL A 244 -1.21 8.15 12.27
N GLN A 245 -1.46 8.49 11.02
CA GLN A 245 -0.46 9.08 10.14
C GLN A 245 -0.09 10.50 10.57
N GLY A 246 -1.06 11.28 11.01
CA GLY A 246 -0.84 12.63 11.54
C GLY A 246 -0.01 12.63 12.83
N ALA A 247 -0.32 11.75 13.78
CA ALA A 247 0.45 11.61 15.02
C ALA A 247 1.90 11.18 14.74
N LEU A 248 2.10 10.20 13.87
CA LEU A 248 3.44 9.75 13.46
C LEU A 248 4.23 10.87 12.80
N THR A 249 3.66 11.54 11.81
CA THR A 249 4.38 12.58 11.04
C THR A 249 4.86 13.72 11.93
N ARG A 250 3.99 14.25 12.81
CA ARG A 250 4.39 15.29 13.79
C ARG A 250 5.57 14.85 14.65
N GLN A 251 5.55 13.61 15.11
CA GLN A 251 6.61 13.07 15.96
C GLN A 251 7.94 12.91 15.20
N LEU A 252 7.88 12.43 13.95
CA LEU A 252 9.06 12.31 13.09
C LEU A 252 9.71 13.67 12.82
N GLU A 253 8.91 14.70 12.60
CA GLU A 253 9.38 16.08 12.43
C GLU A 253 10.04 16.60 13.71
N HIS A 254 9.38 16.42 14.87
CA HIS A 254 9.88 16.87 16.17
C HIS A 254 11.24 16.24 16.50
N TYR A 255 11.37 14.92 16.34
CA TYR A 255 12.59 14.18 16.64
C TYR A 255 13.58 14.13 15.47
N LYS A 256 13.28 14.79 14.33
CA LYS A 256 14.09 14.76 13.10
C LYS A 256 14.47 13.33 12.69
N ALA A 257 13.57 12.38 12.91
CA ALA A 257 13.77 10.98 12.68
C ALA A 257 13.88 10.65 11.19
N SER A 258 14.51 9.52 10.85
CA SER A 258 14.66 9.12 9.44
C SER A 258 13.41 8.48 8.87
N ALA A 259 12.70 7.69 9.68
CA ALA A 259 11.46 7.00 9.29
C ALA A 259 10.66 6.61 10.51
N GLY A 260 9.41 6.23 10.29
CA GLY A 260 8.56 5.63 11.31
C GLY A 260 7.44 4.81 10.71
N THR A 261 6.92 3.91 11.53
CA THR A 261 5.86 2.97 11.17
C THR A 261 4.87 2.86 12.32
N VAL A 262 3.59 2.89 12.00
CA VAL A 262 2.51 2.63 12.95
C VAL A 262 1.51 1.67 12.31
N ILE A 263 1.05 0.71 13.09
CA ILE A 263 -0.05 -0.19 12.72
C ILE A 263 -1.06 -0.19 13.85
N LEU A 264 -2.33 0.03 13.52
CA LEU A 264 -3.47 -0.12 14.42
C LEU A 264 -4.31 -1.30 13.94
N MET A 265 -4.56 -2.28 14.80
CA MET A 265 -5.23 -3.52 14.46
C MET A 265 -6.33 -3.83 15.47
N ASP A 266 -7.48 -4.28 15.00
CA ASP A 266 -8.58 -4.78 15.82
C ASP A 266 -8.17 -6.09 16.53
N VAL A 267 -8.42 -6.19 17.82
CA VAL A 267 -7.98 -7.33 18.64
C VAL A 267 -8.73 -8.61 18.28
N LYS A 268 -10.03 -8.52 18.02
CA LYS A 268 -10.90 -9.69 17.83
C LYS A 268 -10.87 -10.23 16.41
N THR A 269 -10.76 -9.34 15.43
CA THR A 269 -10.85 -9.72 14.01
C THR A 269 -9.51 -9.81 13.30
N GLY A 270 -8.48 -9.13 13.81
CA GLY A 270 -7.20 -8.98 13.12
C GLY A 270 -7.23 -7.92 12.00
N ASP A 271 -8.30 -7.15 11.88
CA ASP A 271 -8.44 -6.11 10.86
C ASP A 271 -7.44 -4.98 11.08
N ILE A 272 -6.69 -4.66 10.04
CA ILE A 272 -5.82 -3.48 10.05
C ILE A 272 -6.70 -2.23 9.81
N LYS A 273 -6.92 -1.46 10.87
CA LYS A 273 -7.71 -0.22 10.83
C LYS A 273 -6.91 0.97 10.32
N ALA A 274 -5.60 0.97 10.58
CA ALA A 274 -4.68 1.96 10.04
C ALA A 274 -3.26 1.39 9.93
N ILE A 275 -2.54 1.84 8.90
CA ILE A 275 -1.15 1.49 8.67
C ILE A 275 -0.42 2.67 8.01
N ALA A 276 0.56 3.23 8.69
CA ALA A 276 1.32 4.37 8.23
C ALA A 276 2.82 4.05 8.18
N ASN A 277 3.48 4.42 7.08
CA ASN A 277 4.89 4.15 6.82
C ASN A 277 5.54 5.42 6.29
N VAL A 278 6.01 6.29 7.16
CA VAL A 278 6.48 7.62 6.79
C VAL A 278 8.00 7.70 6.87
N SER A 279 8.64 8.21 5.82
CA SER A 279 10.09 8.38 5.72
C SER A 279 10.46 9.80 5.33
N LYS A 280 11.62 10.27 5.80
CA LYS A 280 12.18 11.56 5.44
C LYS A 280 12.67 11.54 4.00
N THR A 281 12.23 12.50 3.19
CA THR A 281 12.66 12.70 1.80
C THR A 281 13.24 14.10 1.61
N ALA A 282 13.75 14.40 0.43
CA ALA A 282 14.23 15.75 0.09
C ALA A 282 13.12 16.82 0.17
N THR A 283 11.86 16.44 -0.01
CA THR A 283 10.69 17.33 -0.05
C THR A 283 9.80 17.24 1.19
N GLY A 284 10.28 16.63 2.29
CA GLY A 284 9.52 16.43 3.52
C GLY A 284 9.29 14.96 3.86
N TYR A 285 8.35 14.69 4.74
CA TYR A 285 8.00 13.34 5.19
C TYR A 285 6.90 12.75 4.31
N ARG A 286 7.14 11.55 3.75
CA ARG A 286 6.18 10.84 2.85
C ARG A 286 6.29 9.32 2.99
N GLU A 287 5.27 8.60 2.56
CA GLU A 287 5.35 7.15 2.42
C GLU A 287 6.17 6.75 1.19
N VAL A 288 7.27 6.01 1.41
CA VAL A 288 8.20 5.53 0.38
C VAL A 288 8.22 4.01 0.31
N LEU A 289 8.31 3.34 1.47
CA LEU A 289 8.33 1.88 1.61
C LEU A 289 7.28 1.45 2.63
N ASN A 290 6.74 0.25 2.49
CA ASN A 290 5.89 -0.35 3.52
C ASN A 290 6.76 -1.08 4.54
N ASN A 291 7.35 -0.31 5.47
CA ASN A 291 8.22 -0.85 6.51
C ASN A 291 7.47 -1.73 7.51
N ALA A 292 6.16 -1.56 7.64
CA ALA A 292 5.31 -2.37 8.52
C ALA A 292 5.42 -3.87 8.24
N ILE A 293 5.54 -4.23 6.96
CA ILE A 293 5.60 -5.62 6.50
C ILE A 293 6.95 -5.99 5.88
N GLY A 294 7.68 -5.01 5.31
CA GLY A 294 8.90 -5.26 4.53
C GLY A 294 10.20 -5.08 5.29
N ASP A 295 10.21 -4.40 6.45
CA ASP A 295 11.41 -4.16 7.24
C ASP A 295 11.54 -5.16 8.40
N ALA A 296 12.14 -6.33 8.11
CA ALA A 296 12.52 -7.29 9.15
C ALA A 296 13.83 -6.85 9.80
N ALA A 297 13.77 -6.41 11.03
CA ALA A 297 14.90 -5.92 11.79
C ALA A 297 14.91 -6.45 13.23
N GLU A 298 15.98 -6.18 13.96
CA GLU A 298 16.11 -6.50 15.38
C GLU A 298 15.07 -5.70 16.20
N PRO A 299 14.10 -6.37 16.87
CA PRO A 299 12.99 -5.69 17.54
C PRO A 299 13.41 -5.04 18.87
N GLY A 300 14.54 -5.45 19.44
CA GLY A 300 14.99 -5.04 20.76
C GLY A 300 14.03 -5.47 21.88
N SER A 301 13.96 -4.69 22.95
CA SER A 301 13.29 -5.06 24.20
C SER A 301 11.78 -5.36 24.09
N VAL A 302 11.12 -5.08 22.98
CA VAL A 302 9.72 -5.50 22.79
C VAL A 302 9.60 -7.02 22.70
N ILE A 303 10.63 -7.75 22.29
CA ILE A 303 10.63 -9.22 22.24
C ILE A 303 10.68 -9.85 23.65
N LYS A 304 11.07 -9.10 24.69
CA LYS A 304 11.07 -9.58 26.06
C LYS A 304 9.71 -10.13 26.51
N ALA A 305 8.62 -9.72 25.85
CA ALA A 305 7.31 -10.33 26.08
C ALA A 305 7.27 -11.80 25.67
N ALA A 306 7.80 -12.15 24.49
CA ALA A 306 7.88 -13.55 24.06
C ALA A 306 8.86 -14.36 24.93
N THR A 307 9.93 -13.74 25.38
CA THR A 307 10.87 -14.34 26.35
C THR A 307 10.19 -14.64 27.68
N MET A 308 9.42 -13.69 28.21
CA MET A 308 8.70 -13.86 29.46
C MET A 308 7.59 -14.92 29.33
N VAL A 309 6.86 -14.95 28.21
CA VAL A 309 5.91 -16.03 27.92
C VAL A 309 6.60 -17.41 27.95
N ALA A 310 7.79 -17.55 27.37
CA ALA A 310 8.52 -18.81 27.39
C ALA A 310 8.90 -19.25 28.83
N LEU A 311 9.42 -18.33 29.64
CA LEU A 311 9.81 -18.60 31.03
C LEU A 311 8.62 -18.97 31.90
N LEU A 312 7.49 -18.24 31.76
CA LEU A 312 6.25 -18.52 32.53
C LEU A 312 5.60 -19.83 32.10
N GLU A 313 5.51 -20.08 30.79
CA GLU A 313 4.86 -21.28 30.23
C GLU A 313 5.61 -22.56 30.53
N ASP A 314 6.94 -22.48 30.66
CA ASP A 314 7.77 -23.60 31.07
C ASP A 314 7.83 -23.77 32.59
N GLY A 315 7.17 -22.90 33.36
CA GLY A 315 7.11 -22.95 34.82
C GLY A 315 8.43 -22.63 35.51
N TYR A 316 9.36 -21.97 34.83
CA TYR A 316 10.66 -21.63 35.40
C TYR A 316 10.61 -20.45 36.36
N VAL A 317 9.61 -19.57 36.18
CA VAL A 317 9.44 -18.38 37.01
C VAL A 317 7.95 -18.06 37.23
N HIS A 318 7.67 -17.38 38.35
CA HIS A 318 6.37 -16.75 38.63
C HIS A 318 6.54 -15.23 38.79
N PRO A 319 5.50 -14.41 38.55
CA PRO A 319 5.60 -12.95 38.62
C PRO A 319 6.14 -12.44 39.96
N GLY A 320 5.79 -13.10 41.07
CA GLY A 320 6.18 -12.72 42.42
C GLY A 320 7.58 -13.19 42.86
N ASP A 321 8.23 -14.08 42.07
CA ASP A 321 9.55 -14.59 42.44
C ASP A 321 10.55 -13.44 42.50
N THR A 322 11.38 -13.45 43.56
CA THR A 322 12.38 -12.40 43.77
C THR A 322 13.76 -12.89 43.33
N ILE A 323 14.36 -12.16 42.41
CA ILE A 323 15.67 -12.45 41.83
C ILE A 323 16.64 -11.37 42.29
N ASP A 324 17.82 -11.77 42.73
CA ASP A 324 18.90 -10.84 43.05
C ASP A 324 19.76 -10.58 41.81
N LEU A 325 19.63 -9.38 41.23
CA LEU A 325 20.38 -8.93 40.09
C LEU A 325 21.65 -8.14 40.46
N GLY A 326 21.98 -8.09 41.75
CA GLY A 326 23.20 -7.51 42.29
C GLY A 326 23.44 -6.07 41.84
N ASP A 327 24.63 -5.82 41.34
CA ASP A 327 25.01 -4.49 40.82
C ASP A 327 24.49 -4.18 39.40
N GLY A 328 23.77 -5.13 38.76
CA GLY A 328 23.25 -4.98 37.41
C GLY A 328 24.32 -5.11 36.31
N VAL A 329 25.34 -5.94 36.53
CA VAL A 329 26.38 -6.26 35.53
C VAL A 329 26.43 -7.78 35.36
N TYR A 330 26.22 -8.25 34.15
CA TYR A 330 26.12 -9.68 33.82
C TYR A 330 27.16 -10.06 32.78
N THR A 331 28.15 -10.88 33.13
CA THR A 331 29.25 -11.27 32.24
C THR A 331 29.25 -12.78 32.00
N HIS A 332 29.04 -13.18 30.74
CA HIS A 332 29.11 -14.57 30.29
C HIS A 332 29.78 -14.63 28.91
N ASN A 333 30.61 -15.65 28.70
CA ASN A 333 31.30 -15.88 27.42
C ASN A 333 32.00 -14.62 26.84
N GLY A 334 32.65 -13.83 27.71
CA GLY A 334 33.35 -12.61 27.31
C GLY A 334 32.47 -11.41 26.97
N VAL A 335 31.14 -11.54 27.06
CA VAL A 335 30.19 -10.44 26.82
C VAL A 335 29.61 -9.94 28.13
N THR A 336 29.74 -8.63 28.36
CA THR A 336 29.20 -7.96 29.54
C THR A 336 27.98 -7.12 29.16
N LEU A 337 26.83 -7.45 29.73
CA LEU A 337 25.62 -6.63 29.69
C LEU A 337 25.53 -5.79 30.96
N ARG A 338 25.03 -4.58 30.83
CA ARG A 338 24.89 -3.62 31.95
C ARG A 338 23.49 -3.04 31.95
N GLU A 339 22.94 -2.87 33.13
CA GLU A 339 21.72 -2.09 33.30
C GLU A 339 22.00 -0.59 33.18
N SER A 340 21.01 0.16 32.70
CA SER A 340 21.14 1.62 32.54
C SER A 340 21.14 2.37 33.88
N ARG A 341 20.47 1.82 34.90
CA ARG A 341 20.44 2.33 36.27
C ARG A 341 20.95 1.23 37.20
N ARG A 342 21.93 1.52 38.02
CA ARG A 342 22.60 0.56 38.91
C ARG A 342 22.85 1.18 40.27
N PRO A 343 22.93 0.39 41.35
CA PRO A 343 22.70 -1.06 41.46
C PRO A 343 21.20 -1.42 41.32
N ILE A 344 20.90 -2.70 41.02
CA ILE A 344 19.52 -3.21 40.93
C ILE A 344 19.07 -3.86 42.23
N GLY A 345 19.91 -4.75 42.79
CA GLY A 345 19.58 -5.56 43.95
C GLY A 345 18.47 -6.56 43.71
N LYS A 346 17.69 -6.87 44.74
CA LYS A 346 16.55 -7.79 44.67
C LYS A 346 15.35 -7.13 43.95
N VAL A 347 14.78 -7.85 42.99
CA VAL A 347 13.64 -7.39 42.19
C VAL A 347 12.73 -8.57 41.83
N THR A 348 11.42 -8.37 41.76
CA THR A 348 10.50 -9.41 41.32
C THR A 348 10.61 -9.66 39.81
N VAL A 349 10.26 -10.86 39.34
CA VAL A 349 10.17 -11.18 37.91
C VAL A 349 9.25 -10.21 37.19
N GLN A 350 8.11 -9.85 37.77
CA GLN A 350 7.23 -8.77 37.28
C GLN A 350 8.00 -7.46 37.14
N GLY A 351 8.77 -7.06 38.17
CA GLY A 351 9.57 -5.84 38.14
C GLY A 351 10.68 -5.84 37.09
N ILE A 352 11.29 -7.03 36.80
CA ILE A 352 12.25 -7.19 35.69
C ILE A 352 11.58 -6.82 34.37
N PHE A 353 10.37 -7.33 34.13
CA PHE A 353 9.62 -7.08 32.89
C PHE A 353 9.13 -5.62 32.80
N GLU A 354 8.50 -5.09 33.86
CA GLU A 354 7.95 -3.74 33.92
C GLU A 354 9.01 -2.67 33.71
N ARG A 355 10.18 -2.82 34.35
CA ARG A 355 11.31 -1.91 34.22
C ARG A 355 12.18 -2.19 32.99
N SER A 356 11.83 -3.22 32.23
CA SER A 356 12.58 -3.66 31.02
C SER A 356 14.05 -3.98 31.29
N LEU A 357 14.37 -4.59 32.43
CA LEU A 357 15.73 -4.91 32.81
C LEU A 357 16.34 -5.98 31.90
N ASN A 358 17.64 -5.89 31.67
CA ASN A 358 18.40 -6.90 30.94
C ASN A 358 18.66 -8.16 31.78
N GLY A 359 18.44 -8.12 33.08
CA GLY A 359 18.45 -9.26 33.98
C GLY A 359 17.56 -10.44 33.55
N ILE A 360 16.58 -10.20 32.65
CA ILE A 360 15.83 -11.30 31.99
C ILE A 360 16.75 -12.25 31.24
N THR A 361 17.92 -11.80 30.75
CA THR A 361 18.90 -12.66 30.09
C THR A 361 19.54 -13.68 31.02
N GLU A 362 19.64 -13.35 32.30
CA GLU A 362 20.16 -14.26 33.32
C GLU A 362 19.20 -15.41 33.56
N LEU A 363 17.89 -15.12 33.66
CA LEU A 363 16.83 -16.13 33.76
C LEU A 363 16.86 -17.08 32.56
N VAL A 364 16.96 -16.54 31.34
CA VAL A 364 17.03 -17.36 30.12
C VAL A 364 18.30 -18.20 30.09
N TYR A 365 19.45 -17.63 30.46
CA TYR A 365 20.70 -18.35 30.49
C TYR A 365 20.69 -19.48 31.54
N GLU A 366 20.18 -19.23 32.73
CA GLU A 366 20.08 -20.22 33.80
C GLU A 366 19.24 -21.43 33.38
N HIS A 367 18.06 -21.18 32.79
CA HIS A 367 17.09 -22.26 32.56
C HIS A 367 17.22 -22.94 31.18
N TYR A 368 17.78 -22.25 30.16
CA TYR A 368 17.80 -22.77 28.79
C TYR A 368 19.19 -23.04 28.22
N ARG A 369 20.29 -22.69 28.90
CA ARG A 369 21.66 -22.85 28.36
C ARG A 369 22.01 -24.27 27.94
N GLN A 370 21.45 -25.27 28.60
CA GLN A 370 21.69 -26.70 28.30
C GLN A 370 20.73 -27.24 27.23
N GLN A 371 19.60 -26.58 27.01
CA GLN A 371 18.56 -26.95 26.05
C GLN A 371 18.02 -25.70 25.33
N PRO A 372 18.85 -25.00 24.57
CA PRO A 372 18.45 -23.76 23.92
C PRO A 372 17.34 -23.97 22.88
N GLU A 373 17.23 -25.17 22.29
CA GLU A 373 16.15 -25.56 21.39
C GLU A 373 14.77 -25.39 22.04
N LYS A 374 14.65 -25.69 23.33
CA LYS A 374 13.38 -25.54 24.05
C LYS A 374 12.89 -24.10 24.05
N PHE A 375 13.79 -23.12 24.25
CA PHE A 375 13.48 -21.69 24.17
C PHE A 375 13.03 -21.28 22.79
N VAL A 376 13.79 -21.66 21.74
CA VAL A 376 13.47 -21.29 20.36
C VAL A 376 12.17 -21.95 19.90
N ASN A 377 11.94 -23.21 20.27
CA ASN A 377 10.71 -23.94 19.96
C ASN A 377 9.47 -23.28 20.60
N ARG A 378 9.58 -22.65 21.79
CA ARG A 378 8.51 -21.85 22.37
C ARG A 378 8.16 -20.66 21.48
N TRP A 379 9.16 -19.96 20.96
CA TRP A 379 8.93 -18.86 20.01
C TRP A 379 8.31 -19.33 18.70
N TYR A 380 8.72 -20.51 18.20
CA TYR A 380 8.12 -21.09 17.00
C TYR A 380 6.65 -21.48 17.24
N ALA A 381 6.33 -22.02 18.42
CA ALA A 381 4.94 -22.32 18.80
C ALA A 381 4.06 -21.05 18.86
N MET A 382 4.62 -19.92 19.26
CA MET A 382 3.94 -18.61 19.18
C MET A 382 3.82 -18.06 17.75
N GLY A 383 4.45 -18.71 16.76
CA GLY A 383 4.41 -18.35 15.34
C GLY A 383 5.29 -17.16 14.95
N LEU A 384 6.33 -16.85 15.73
CA LEU A 384 7.26 -15.75 15.43
C LEU A 384 8.20 -16.03 14.25
N ASN A 385 8.35 -17.29 13.85
CA ASN A 385 9.22 -17.74 12.76
C ASN A 385 8.53 -17.83 11.39
N LYS A 386 7.29 -17.33 11.25
CA LYS A 386 6.51 -17.42 10.01
C LYS A 386 5.98 -16.05 9.63
N LYS A 387 5.78 -15.84 8.33
CA LYS A 387 4.97 -14.73 7.85
C LYS A 387 3.60 -14.74 8.48
N VAL A 388 3.01 -13.56 8.63
CA VAL A 388 1.62 -13.46 9.12
C VAL A 388 0.59 -13.68 8.02
N GLY A 389 1.01 -13.57 6.74
CA GLY A 389 0.17 -13.87 5.57
C GLY A 389 -0.85 -12.78 5.27
N ILE A 390 -0.50 -11.51 5.47
CA ILE A 390 -1.35 -10.38 5.07
C ILE A 390 -1.51 -10.32 3.55
N GLU A 391 -2.66 -9.84 3.07
CA GLU A 391 -3.01 -9.76 1.63
C GLU A 391 -2.26 -8.62 0.91
N LEU A 392 -0.96 -8.45 1.18
CA LEU A 392 -0.10 -7.44 0.54
C LEU A 392 1.17 -8.07 0.00
N VAL A 393 1.67 -7.51 -1.09
CA VAL A 393 2.96 -7.91 -1.66
C VAL A 393 4.12 -7.34 -0.85
N GLY A 394 5.16 -8.14 -0.62
CA GLY A 394 6.42 -7.67 -0.04
C GLY A 394 6.57 -7.92 1.46
N GLU A 395 5.80 -8.83 2.04
CA GLU A 395 6.02 -9.28 3.41
C GLU A 395 7.37 -10.00 3.53
N ALA A 396 8.24 -9.49 4.41
CA ALA A 396 9.56 -10.06 4.62
C ALA A 396 9.51 -11.34 5.47
N GLU A 397 10.45 -12.26 5.17
CA GLU A 397 10.63 -13.46 5.96
C GLU A 397 11.25 -13.11 7.33
N PRO A 398 10.69 -13.64 8.45
CA PRO A 398 11.35 -13.54 9.72
C PRO A 398 12.60 -14.41 9.75
N TYR A 399 13.60 -13.99 10.50
CA TYR A 399 14.78 -14.78 10.76
C TYR A 399 15.01 -14.91 12.28
N ILE A 400 14.91 -16.12 12.77
CA ILE A 400 15.19 -16.48 14.17
C ILE A 400 16.21 -17.60 14.13
N LYS A 401 17.40 -17.36 14.70
CA LYS A 401 18.46 -18.37 14.75
C LYS A 401 17.99 -19.62 15.51
N TYR A 402 18.42 -20.77 15.03
CA TYR A 402 18.15 -22.05 15.68
C TYR A 402 19.47 -22.68 16.16
N PRO A 403 19.51 -23.36 17.31
CA PRO A 403 20.67 -24.14 17.73
C PRO A 403 21.11 -25.10 16.63
N GLY A 404 22.41 -25.08 16.31
CA GLY A 404 22.97 -25.82 15.17
C GLY A 404 23.19 -24.97 13.91
N ASP A 405 22.63 -23.77 13.81
CA ASP A 405 22.97 -22.83 12.74
C ASP A 405 24.46 -22.46 12.79
N LYS A 406 25.10 -22.32 11.64
CA LYS A 406 26.52 -21.93 11.55
C LYS A 406 26.87 -20.63 12.31
N THR A 407 25.89 -19.76 12.49
CA THR A 407 26.03 -18.47 13.19
C THR A 407 25.59 -18.51 14.65
N TRP A 408 25.18 -19.68 15.16
CA TRP A 408 24.88 -19.85 16.57
C TRP A 408 26.17 -19.83 17.40
N SER A 409 26.19 -19.05 18.46
CA SER A 409 27.33 -18.92 19.37
C SER A 409 26.91 -19.06 20.82
N GLY A 410 27.87 -19.15 21.74
CA GLY A 410 27.59 -19.21 23.19
C GLY A 410 26.89 -17.98 23.76
N THR A 411 26.79 -16.88 22.99
CA THR A 411 26.11 -15.65 23.37
C THR A 411 24.75 -15.47 22.71
N THR A 412 24.44 -16.24 21.65
CA THR A 412 23.23 -16.07 20.83
C THR A 412 21.95 -16.17 21.66
N LEU A 413 21.81 -17.16 22.52
CA LEU A 413 20.64 -17.33 23.39
C LEU A 413 20.34 -16.06 24.21
N ARG A 414 21.38 -15.48 24.81
CA ARG A 414 21.26 -14.25 25.61
C ARG A 414 20.89 -13.04 24.72
N TRP A 415 21.55 -12.87 23.56
CA TRP A 415 21.24 -11.79 22.62
C TRP A 415 19.81 -11.88 22.10
N MET A 416 19.36 -13.07 21.73
CA MET A 416 17.99 -13.27 21.25
C MET A 416 16.97 -12.91 22.34
N SER A 417 17.20 -13.29 23.60
CA SER A 417 16.24 -13.10 24.69
C SER A 417 15.82 -11.64 24.94
N PHE A 418 16.59 -10.66 24.45
CA PHE A 418 16.23 -9.24 24.55
C PHE A 418 16.23 -8.50 23.19
N GLY A 419 16.22 -9.27 22.08
CA GLY A 419 15.82 -8.76 20.77
C GLY A 419 16.94 -8.45 19.79
N TYR A 420 18.07 -9.13 19.91
CA TYR A 420 19.18 -9.08 18.95
C TYR A 420 19.42 -10.43 18.31
N GLU A 421 20.18 -10.46 17.22
CA GLU A 421 20.47 -11.68 16.44
C GLU A 421 19.24 -12.39 15.87
N LEU A 422 18.14 -11.67 15.71
CA LEU A 422 16.93 -12.10 15.03
C LEU A 422 16.36 -10.93 14.20
N LYS A 423 15.52 -11.24 13.22
CA LYS A 423 14.87 -10.21 12.40
C LYS A 423 13.39 -10.56 12.26
N ILE A 424 12.52 -9.63 12.65
CA ILE A 424 11.07 -9.74 12.52
C ILE A 424 10.49 -8.37 12.13
N THR A 425 9.36 -8.37 11.43
CA THR A 425 8.70 -7.14 11.01
C THR A 425 7.85 -6.53 12.13
N PRO A 426 7.55 -5.22 12.08
CA PRO A 426 6.60 -4.61 13.00
C PRO A 426 5.25 -5.33 13.07
N LEU A 427 4.73 -5.78 11.92
CA LEU A 427 3.45 -6.50 11.88
C LEU A 427 3.52 -7.86 12.58
N GLN A 428 4.64 -8.60 12.45
CA GLN A 428 4.85 -9.87 13.17
C GLN A 428 4.89 -9.65 14.68
N VAL A 429 5.59 -8.61 15.14
CA VAL A 429 5.58 -8.22 16.56
C VAL A 429 4.16 -7.89 17.01
N LEU A 430 3.44 -7.05 16.25
CA LEU A 430 2.07 -6.65 16.60
C LEU A 430 1.13 -7.85 16.68
N ALA A 431 1.20 -8.79 15.73
CA ALA A 431 0.36 -10.00 15.72
C ALA A 431 0.54 -10.86 16.98
N PHE A 432 1.76 -10.92 17.52
CA PHE A 432 2.03 -11.58 18.80
C PHE A 432 1.39 -10.83 19.97
N TYR A 433 1.52 -9.50 20.04
CA TYR A 433 0.90 -8.70 21.10
C TYR A 433 -0.63 -8.69 21.00
N ASN A 434 -1.16 -8.70 19.78
CA ASN A 434 -2.59 -8.86 19.53
C ASN A 434 -3.12 -10.19 20.11
N ALA A 435 -2.37 -11.28 19.94
CA ALA A 435 -2.75 -12.56 20.52
C ALA A 435 -2.78 -12.52 22.07
N LEU A 436 -1.83 -11.84 22.71
CA LEU A 436 -1.87 -11.63 24.18
C LEU A 436 -3.10 -10.80 24.60
N ALA A 437 -3.43 -9.75 23.84
CA ALA A 437 -4.64 -8.95 24.07
C ALA A 437 -5.92 -9.76 23.88
N ASN A 438 -5.93 -10.70 22.93
CA ASN A 438 -7.05 -11.57 22.55
C ASN A 438 -7.05 -12.93 23.28
N ASP A 439 -6.71 -12.92 24.54
CA ASP A 439 -6.72 -14.12 25.43
C ASP A 439 -5.93 -15.31 24.91
N GLY A 440 -4.82 -15.03 24.23
CA GLY A 440 -3.93 -16.02 23.62
C GLY A 440 -4.33 -16.45 22.22
N LYS A 441 -5.45 -16.01 21.69
CA LYS A 441 -5.93 -16.34 20.34
C LYS A 441 -5.23 -15.49 19.30
N ARG A 442 -4.50 -16.12 18.39
CA ARG A 442 -3.78 -15.46 17.31
C ARG A 442 -4.66 -15.35 16.07
N MET A 443 -5.00 -14.12 15.69
CA MET A 443 -5.69 -13.81 14.44
C MET A 443 -4.69 -13.61 13.31
N LYS A 444 -5.10 -13.92 12.07
CA LYS A 444 -4.40 -13.49 10.86
C LYS A 444 -4.65 -12.00 10.64
N PRO A 445 -3.61 -11.16 10.54
CA PRO A 445 -3.80 -9.78 10.13
C PRO A 445 -4.46 -9.70 8.75
N ARG A 446 -5.50 -8.89 8.62
CA ARG A 446 -6.32 -8.76 7.43
C ARG A 446 -6.44 -7.30 7.02
N ILE A 447 -6.29 -7.00 5.72
CA ILE A 447 -6.43 -5.63 5.19
C ILE A 447 -7.52 -5.51 4.13
N VAL A 448 -7.95 -6.62 3.53
CA VAL A 448 -9.07 -6.67 2.59
C VAL A 448 -10.24 -7.40 3.22
N LYS A 449 -11.42 -6.81 3.13
CA LYS A 449 -12.67 -7.31 3.69
C LYS A 449 -13.48 -8.10 2.66
N GLU A 450 -13.58 -7.54 1.45
CA GLU A 450 -14.32 -8.20 0.36
C GLU A 450 -13.97 -7.61 -1.01
N ILE A 451 -14.29 -8.39 -2.05
CA ILE A 451 -14.26 -8.00 -3.46
C ILE A 451 -15.70 -7.91 -3.94
N ARG A 452 -16.06 -6.83 -4.63
CA ARG A 452 -17.40 -6.56 -5.15
C ARG A 452 -17.40 -6.30 -6.65
N ASN A 453 -18.46 -6.69 -7.30
CA ASN A 453 -18.83 -6.22 -8.63
C ASN A 453 -20.12 -5.39 -8.51
N GLY A 454 -19.96 -4.08 -8.47
CA GLY A 454 -21.06 -3.17 -8.11
C GLY A 454 -21.59 -3.46 -6.69
N SER A 455 -22.85 -3.82 -6.56
CA SER A 455 -23.47 -4.20 -5.27
C SER A 455 -23.29 -5.68 -4.89
N ARG A 456 -22.84 -6.52 -5.84
CA ARG A 456 -22.69 -7.96 -5.61
C ARG A 456 -21.32 -8.26 -4.98
N VAL A 457 -21.31 -8.93 -3.84
CA VAL A 457 -20.09 -9.51 -3.26
C VAL A 457 -19.65 -10.70 -4.08
N VAL A 458 -18.43 -10.66 -4.62
CA VAL A 458 -17.79 -11.72 -5.41
C VAL A 458 -17.03 -12.66 -4.48
N GLU A 459 -16.29 -12.08 -3.52
CA GLU A 459 -15.49 -12.82 -2.55
C GLU A 459 -15.49 -12.07 -1.22
N ARG A 460 -15.53 -12.80 -0.10
CA ARG A 460 -15.45 -12.24 1.24
C ARG A 460 -14.31 -12.89 2.02
N PHE A 461 -13.50 -12.08 2.63
CA PHE A 461 -12.41 -12.50 3.52
C PHE A 461 -12.92 -12.43 4.95
N GLU A 462 -13.16 -13.57 5.59
CA GLU A 462 -13.60 -13.62 6.99
C GLU A 462 -12.40 -13.56 7.95
N PRO A 463 -12.58 -13.09 9.20
CA PRO A 463 -11.56 -13.17 10.22
C PRO A 463 -11.09 -14.61 10.44
N GLU A 464 -9.77 -14.84 10.32
CA GLU A 464 -9.16 -16.17 10.41
C GLU A 464 -8.39 -16.33 11.72
N VAL A 465 -8.68 -17.41 12.46
CA VAL A 465 -7.93 -17.81 13.66
C VAL A 465 -6.77 -18.71 13.24
N VAL A 466 -5.54 -18.20 13.32
CA VAL A 466 -4.32 -18.97 13.00
C VAL A 466 -3.93 -19.95 14.12
N SER A 467 -4.14 -19.55 15.37
CA SER A 467 -3.93 -20.40 16.54
C SER A 467 -4.94 -20.04 17.62
N SER A 468 -5.56 -21.06 18.19
CA SER A 468 -6.50 -20.87 19.31
C SER A 468 -5.80 -20.41 20.59
N HIS A 469 -4.52 -20.81 20.78
CA HIS A 469 -3.74 -20.47 21.97
C HIS A 469 -2.25 -20.40 21.61
N ILE A 470 -1.59 -19.28 21.91
CA ILE A 470 -0.13 -19.16 21.83
C ILE A 470 0.57 -19.57 23.13
N CYS A 471 -0.17 -19.60 24.24
CA CYS A 471 0.26 -20.06 25.56
C CYS A 471 -0.98 -20.33 26.43
N SER A 472 -0.78 -20.81 27.66
CA SER A 472 -1.85 -21.08 28.62
C SER A 472 -2.60 -19.81 29.07
N ARG A 473 -3.85 -19.96 29.49
CA ARG A 473 -4.65 -18.84 30.03
C ARG A 473 -3.98 -18.17 31.23
N GLN A 474 -3.29 -18.96 32.07
CA GLN A 474 -2.56 -18.44 33.22
C GLN A 474 -1.41 -17.52 32.80
N THR A 475 -0.62 -17.95 31.80
CA THR A 475 0.47 -17.15 31.23
C THR A 475 -0.06 -15.86 30.60
N VAL A 476 -1.18 -15.93 29.87
CA VAL A 476 -1.84 -14.73 29.31
C VAL A 476 -2.23 -13.76 30.42
N ALA A 477 -2.85 -14.25 31.50
CA ALA A 477 -3.26 -13.40 32.65
C ALA A 477 -2.06 -12.70 33.28
N TYR A 478 -0.97 -13.43 33.53
CA TYR A 478 0.26 -12.84 34.04
C TYR A 478 0.85 -11.79 33.09
N MET A 479 0.88 -12.08 31.79
CA MET A 479 1.40 -11.15 30.80
C MET A 479 0.55 -9.87 30.69
N LYS A 480 -0.78 -9.96 30.76
CA LYS A 480 -1.66 -8.79 30.79
C LYS A 480 -1.37 -7.91 32.01
N GLN A 481 -1.28 -8.50 33.20
CA GLN A 481 -0.91 -7.79 34.42
C GLN A 481 0.46 -7.10 34.30
N MET A 482 1.48 -7.80 33.79
CA MET A 482 2.82 -7.25 33.62
C MET A 482 2.87 -6.13 32.59
N MET A 483 2.12 -6.24 31.47
CA MET A 483 2.06 -5.20 30.43
C MET A 483 1.31 -3.95 30.91
N GLU A 484 0.26 -4.08 31.71
CA GLU A 484 -0.37 -2.94 32.41
C GLU A 484 0.62 -2.32 33.40
N GLY A 485 1.36 -3.13 34.17
CA GLY A 485 2.39 -2.70 35.09
C GLY A 485 3.54 -1.90 34.45
N VAL A 486 3.87 -2.15 33.17
CA VAL A 486 4.84 -1.34 32.41
C VAL A 486 4.43 0.14 32.37
N VAL A 487 3.12 0.42 32.23
CA VAL A 487 2.57 1.77 32.20
C VAL A 487 2.33 2.30 33.60
N GLU A 488 1.82 1.49 34.52
CA GLU A 488 1.52 1.94 35.87
C GLU A 488 2.78 2.18 36.72
N ASN A 489 3.74 1.28 36.68
CA ASN A 489 4.91 1.24 37.58
C ASN A 489 6.25 1.24 36.86
N GLY A 490 6.26 0.93 35.56
CA GLY A 490 7.44 0.53 34.82
C GLY A 490 8.04 1.60 33.93
N SER A 491 8.57 1.15 32.79
CA SER A 491 9.33 1.97 31.85
C SER A 491 8.49 2.95 31.03
N ALA A 492 7.16 2.86 31.05
CA ALA A 492 6.24 3.71 30.30
C ALA A 492 5.27 4.54 31.19
N LYS A 493 5.68 4.93 32.39
CA LYS A 493 4.87 5.74 33.33
C LYS A 493 4.33 7.05 32.73
N ASN A 494 5.01 7.59 31.73
CA ASN A 494 4.58 8.80 31.04
C ASN A 494 3.28 8.61 30.22
N LEU A 495 2.80 7.38 30.04
CA LEU A 495 1.54 7.06 29.35
C LEU A 495 0.36 6.88 30.32
N LYS A 496 0.60 6.87 31.65
CA LYS A 496 -0.40 6.57 32.67
C LYS A 496 -1.66 7.45 32.61
N ASN A 497 -1.50 8.72 32.21
CA ASN A 497 -2.60 9.70 32.13
C ASN A 497 -3.23 9.72 30.71
N ALA A 498 -3.43 8.56 30.07
CA ALA A 498 -4.18 8.45 28.83
C ALA A 498 -5.70 8.43 29.09
N ALA A 499 -6.51 8.69 28.07
CA ALA A 499 -7.97 8.66 28.14
C ALA A 499 -8.53 7.27 28.52
N CYS A 500 -7.76 6.20 28.27
CA CYS A 500 -8.05 4.85 28.70
C CYS A 500 -6.77 4.17 29.22
N LYS A 501 -6.93 3.07 29.98
CA LYS A 501 -5.78 2.29 30.41
C LYS A 501 -5.03 1.70 29.22
N ILE A 502 -3.71 1.78 29.25
CA ILE A 502 -2.81 1.23 28.23
C ILE A 502 -2.00 0.09 28.84
N ALA A 503 -1.88 -1.01 28.10
CA ALA A 503 -0.95 -2.09 28.41
C ALA A 503 0.04 -2.26 27.26
N GLY A 504 1.33 -2.50 27.55
CA GLY A 504 2.30 -2.65 26.48
C GLY A 504 3.75 -2.78 26.93
N LYS A 505 4.68 -2.57 26.00
CA LYS A 505 6.11 -2.71 26.21
C LYS A 505 6.90 -1.68 25.42
N THR A 506 7.89 -1.09 26.05
CA THR A 506 8.87 -0.20 25.42
C THR A 506 10.01 -0.99 24.79
N GLY A 507 10.53 -0.47 23.69
CA GLY A 507 11.78 -0.93 23.07
C GLY A 507 12.68 0.26 22.72
N THR A 508 13.99 0.06 22.91
CA THR A 508 15.03 0.97 22.42
C THR A 508 16.19 0.08 22.00
N ALA A 509 16.27 -0.20 20.69
CA ALA A 509 17.32 -1.02 20.12
C ALA A 509 18.41 -0.15 19.51
N LYS A 510 19.67 -0.57 19.61
CA LYS A 510 20.78 0.00 18.82
C LYS A 510 20.81 -0.72 17.48
N GLY A 511 20.64 0.03 16.39
CA GLY A 511 20.73 -0.51 15.05
C GLY A 511 22.14 -0.92 14.68
N PHE A 512 22.27 -2.00 13.93
CA PHE A 512 23.54 -2.46 13.36
C PHE A 512 23.99 -1.53 12.22
N ALA A 513 25.19 -0.95 12.32
CA ALA A 513 25.72 -0.02 11.32
C ALA A 513 26.64 -0.72 10.30
N GLY A 514 26.16 -1.83 9.71
CA GLY A 514 26.90 -2.57 8.67
C GLY A 514 28.26 -3.11 9.15
N SER A 515 29.30 -3.04 8.32
CA SER A 515 30.64 -3.56 8.62
C SER A 515 31.34 -2.94 9.84
N LYS A 516 30.82 -1.81 10.35
CA LYS A 516 31.37 -1.12 11.53
C LYS A 516 30.73 -1.56 12.87
N GLY A 517 29.76 -2.48 12.84
CA GLY A 517 29.13 -3.03 14.05
C GLY A 517 28.33 -2.00 14.89
N TYR A 518 28.00 -2.37 16.13
CA TYR A 518 27.22 -1.52 17.07
C TYR A 518 28.00 -0.32 17.63
N ASN A 519 29.31 -0.18 17.37
CA ASN A 519 30.16 0.83 17.96
C ASN A 519 30.36 2.10 17.12
N SER A 520 29.88 2.13 15.88
CA SER A 520 29.91 3.33 15.04
C SER A 520 28.61 4.11 15.18
N ALA A 521 28.69 5.44 15.30
CA ALA A 521 27.59 6.40 15.47
C ALA A 521 26.21 5.75 15.65
N PRO A 522 25.79 5.46 16.90
CA PRO A 522 24.68 4.55 17.15
C PRO A 522 23.39 5.06 16.52
N LYS A 523 22.81 4.25 15.64
CA LYS A 523 21.44 4.44 15.16
C LYS A 523 20.49 3.78 16.14
N TYR A 524 19.48 4.48 16.58
CA TYR A 524 18.49 3.94 17.50
C TYR A 524 17.18 3.65 16.79
N ARG A 525 16.55 2.56 17.20
CA ARG A 525 15.15 2.26 16.89
C ARG A 525 14.35 2.34 18.17
N ALA A 526 13.50 3.35 18.27
CA ALA A 526 12.56 3.52 19.38
C ALA A 526 11.25 2.82 19.03
N SER A 527 10.68 2.04 19.96
CA SER A 527 9.42 1.33 19.73
C SER A 527 8.55 1.30 20.98
N PHE A 528 7.25 1.26 20.77
CA PHE A 528 6.24 0.91 21.77
C PHE A 528 5.18 0.04 21.10
N VAL A 529 4.82 -1.06 21.72
CA VAL A 529 3.77 -1.96 21.26
C VAL A 529 2.88 -2.36 22.42
N GLY A 530 1.58 -2.44 22.18
CA GLY A 530 0.63 -2.78 23.21
C GLY A 530 -0.81 -2.75 22.71
N TYR A 531 -1.75 -2.58 23.61
CA TYR A 531 -3.17 -2.55 23.33
C TYR A 531 -3.92 -1.61 24.28
N PHE A 532 -5.10 -1.21 23.85
CA PHE A 532 -6.00 -0.35 24.62
C PHE A 532 -7.47 -0.62 24.25
N PRO A 533 -8.44 -0.39 25.20
CA PRO A 533 -8.23 -0.27 26.64
C PRO A 533 -7.59 -1.54 27.24
N ALA A 534 -6.83 -1.45 28.34
CA ALA A 534 -6.13 -2.60 28.90
C ALA A 534 -7.07 -3.63 29.55
N ASP A 535 -8.16 -3.15 30.14
CA ASP A 535 -9.20 -3.95 30.82
C ASP A 535 -10.11 -4.69 29.83
N LYS A 536 -10.47 -4.06 28.70
CA LYS A 536 -11.28 -4.65 27.63
C LYS A 536 -10.63 -4.35 26.27
N PRO A 537 -9.62 -5.11 25.86
CA PRO A 537 -8.84 -4.81 24.67
C PRO A 537 -9.68 -4.79 23.38
N VAL A 538 -9.65 -3.65 22.68
CA VAL A 538 -10.33 -3.44 21.40
C VAL A 538 -9.29 -3.28 20.28
N TYR A 539 -8.27 -2.48 20.52
CA TYR A 539 -7.22 -2.22 19.55
C TYR A 539 -5.84 -2.59 20.09
N SER A 540 -5.04 -3.23 19.26
CA SER A 540 -3.59 -3.36 19.43
C SER A 540 -2.87 -2.40 18.49
N CYS A 541 -1.74 -1.84 18.93
CA CYS A 541 -0.99 -0.88 18.16
C CYS A 541 0.52 -1.07 18.37
N ILE A 542 1.29 -0.87 17.31
CA ILE A 542 2.75 -0.76 17.36
C ILE A 542 3.20 0.56 16.74
N VAL A 543 4.13 1.22 17.41
CA VAL A 543 4.81 2.43 16.92
C VAL A 543 6.30 2.16 16.88
N VAL A 544 6.92 2.34 15.73
CA VAL A 544 8.37 2.23 15.53
C VAL A 544 8.87 3.54 14.94
N VAL A 545 9.93 4.11 15.51
CA VAL A 545 10.59 5.32 15.00
C VAL A 545 12.08 5.06 14.85
N ASP A 546 12.58 5.25 13.64
CA ASP A 546 13.96 4.97 13.25
C ASP A 546 14.83 6.23 13.28
N ASN A 547 15.99 6.10 13.91
CA ASN A 547 17.02 7.13 13.99
C ASN A 547 16.47 8.49 14.47
N PRO A 548 15.76 8.57 15.60
CA PRO A 548 15.42 9.84 16.21
C PRO A 548 16.72 10.57 16.62
N SER A 549 16.70 11.90 16.57
CA SER A 549 17.85 12.73 16.96
C SER A 549 18.17 12.56 18.44
N GLN A 550 19.39 12.10 18.74
CA GLN A 550 19.83 11.88 20.12
C GLN A 550 19.83 13.15 20.97
N SER A 551 20.00 14.31 20.34
CA SER A 551 19.96 15.61 21.02
C SER A 551 18.55 16.00 21.50
N VAL A 552 17.50 15.43 20.90
CA VAL A 552 16.09 15.65 21.29
C VAL A 552 15.60 14.54 22.20
N GLY A 553 15.93 13.27 21.87
CA GLY A 553 15.59 12.08 22.62
C GLY A 553 15.50 10.84 21.75
N TYR A 554 15.73 9.66 22.33
CA TYR A 554 15.75 8.39 21.60
C TYR A 554 15.10 7.21 22.34
N TYR A 555 14.57 7.43 23.53
CA TYR A 555 13.95 6.35 24.29
C TYR A 555 12.54 6.03 23.78
N GLY A 556 12.22 4.74 23.70
CA GLY A 556 10.96 4.23 23.17
C GLY A 556 9.72 4.77 23.87
N ASN A 557 9.74 4.95 25.20
CA ASN A 557 8.62 5.48 25.96
C ASN A 557 8.28 6.95 25.61
N VAL A 558 9.29 7.75 25.25
CA VAL A 558 9.10 9.17 24.92
C VAL A 558 8.83 9.34 23.43
N VAL A 559 9.64 8.70 22.57
CA VAL A 559 9.53 8.88 21.12
C VAL A 559 8.31 8.16 20.56
N SER A 560 8.18 6.87 20.84
CA SER A 560 7.10 6.02 20.28
C SER A 560 5.89 5.93 21.21
N GLY A 561 6.12 5.91 22.52
CA GLY A 561 5.05 5.88 23.50
C GLY A 561 4.14 7.10 23.42
N SER A 562 4.67 8.30 23.18
CA SER A 562 3.85 9.52 23.04
C SER A 562 2.92 9.45 21.81
N VAL A 563 3.40 8.88 20.69
CA VAL A 563 2.55 8.63 19.50
C VAL A 563 1.45 7.63 19.85
N PHE A 564 1.82 6.52 20.51
CA PHE A 564 0.86 5.50 20.92
C PHE A 564 -0.23 6.09 21.82
N LYS A 565 0.17 6.90 22.82
CA LYS A 565 -0.78 7.57 23.72
C LYS A 565 -1.72 8.50 22.96
N GLU A 566 -1.20 9.32 22.06
CA GLU A 566 -2.02 10.23 21.23
C GLU A 566 -3.05 9.45 20.39
N ILE A 567 -2.63 8.33 19.81
CA ILE A 567 -3.52 7.45 19.04
C ILE A 567 -4.58 6.85 19.97
N ALA A 568 -4.17 6.28 21.10
CA ALA A 568 -5.10 5.70 22.07
C ALA A 568 -6.13 6.71 22.55
N ASP A 569 -5.70 7.92 22.95
CA ASP A 569 -6.59 8.98 23.40
C ASP A 569 -7.63 9.36 22.34
N LYS A 570 -7.19 9.58 21.11
CA LYS A 570 -8.08 10.03 20.02
C LYS A 570 -9.02 8.93 19.53
N VAL A 571 -8.48 7.72 19.29
CA VAL A 571 -9.29 6.60 18.80
C VAL A 571 -10.29 6.14 19.84
N TYR A 572 -9.89 6.07 21.11
CA TYR A 572 -10.80 5.74 22.21
C TYR A 572 -11.93 6.76 22.35
N THR A 573 -11.61 8.05 22.32
CA THR A 573 -12.62 9.13 22.42
C THR A 573 -13.58 9.10 21.23
N MET A 574 -13.05 8.89 20.02
CA MET A 574 -13.86 8.78 18.79
C MET A 574 -14.83 7.60 18.87
N ALA A 575 -14.35 6.41 19.24
CA ALA A 575 -15.18 5.21 19.35
C ALA A 575 -16.23 5.33 20.45
N SER A 576 -15.87 5.97 21.59
CA SER A 576 -16.82 6.26 22.68
C SER A 576 -17.95 7.20 22.24
N LEU A 577 -17.64 8.21 21.43
CA LEU A 577 -18.64 9.15 20.91
C LEU A 577 -19.57 8.50 19.86
N MET A 578 -19.07 7.50 19.11
CA MET A 578 -19.86 6.75 18.12
C MET A 578 -20.72 5.64 18.74
N GLY A 579 -20.58 5.38 20.04
CA GLY A 579 -21.31 4.34 20.75
C GLY A 579 -20.75 2.93 20.55
N ASP A 580 -19.59 2.79 19.93
CA ASP A 580 -18.93 1.49 19.68
C ASP A 580 -18.42 0.81 20.96
N TYR A 581 -18.39 1.54 22.09
CA TYR A 581 -18.09 1.05 23.43
C TYR A 581 -19.33 0.84 24.29
N ASN A 582 -20.53 0.72 23.69
CA ASN A 582 -21.71 0.41 24.47
C ASN A 582 -21.46 -0.83 25.32
N GLU A 583 -21.68 -0.67 26.62
CA GLU A 583 -21.63 -1.69 27.64
C GLU A 583 -22.42 -2.90 27.13
N GLY A 584 -21.73 -4.06 27.08
CA GLY A 584 -22.32 -5.27 26.57
C GLY A 584 -23.67 -5.53 27.23
N GLU A 585 -24.70 -5.63 26.43
CA GLU A 585 -25.84 -6.44 26.82
C GLU A 585 -25.29 -7.83 27.13
N GLU A 586 -25.27 -8.19 28.41
CA GLU A 586 -25.24 -9.57 28.83
C GLU A 586 -26.34 -10.28 28.00
N GLU A 587 -25.97 -11.21 27.15
CA GLU A 587 -26.91 -12.19 26.62
C GLU A 587 -27.47 -12.95 27.82
N THR A 588 -28.51 -12.37 28.42
CA THR A 588 -29.40 -13.14 29.29
C THR A 588 -30.08 -14.15 28.40
N ASP A 589 -29.65 -15.39 28.60
CA ASP A 589 -30.27 -16.62 28.10
C ASP A 589 -31.78 -16.57 28.38
N LYS A 590 -32.56 -16.02 27.44
CA LYS A 590 -34.00 -16.09 27.44
C LYS A 590 -34.38 -17.43 26.87
N THR A 591 -34.35 -18.46 27.74
CA THR A 591 -35.09 -19.68 27.54
C THR A 591 -36.57 -19.33 27.33
N TRP A 592 -37.03 -19.46 26.10
CA TRP A 592 -38.43 -19.34 25.71
C TRP A 592 -39.18 -20.53 26.28
N PRO A 593 -40.28 -20.32 27.06
CA PRO A 593 -41.11 -21.47 27.49
C PRO A 593 -41.94 -21.97 26.31
N ILE A 594 -41.75 -23.27 26.06
CA ILE A 594 -42.61 -24.05 25.19
C ILE A 594 -44.02 -24.06 25.80
N ARG A 595 -45.02 -23.61 25.05
CA ARG A 595 -46.39 -24.10 25.05
C ARG A 595 -46.93 -24.19 23.63
#